data_fbd083399ec1b0bb6b5fff1e433d992b
#
_entry.id   fbd083399ec1b0bb6b5fff1e433d992b
#
_cell.length_a   1.000
_cell.length_b   1.000
_cell.length_c   1.000
_cell.angle_alpha   90.00
_cell.angle_beta   90.00
_cell.angle_gamma   90.00
#
_symmetry.space_group_name_H-M   'P 1'
#
loop_
_entity.id
_entity.type
_entity.pdbx_description
1 polymer ?
#
loop_
_entity_poly.entity_id
_entity_poly.type
_entity_poly.pdbx_seq_one_letter_code
_entity_poly.pdbx_strand_id
1 'polypeptide(L)'
;MNLKGYVFDFKRFSTHDGHGIRTTVFLKGCTLNCVWCQNPEGISIKQRPLYFPNKCIHCNTCVHLAENGGVTEVDGKIKLDVSKVENWHHIIDSCPAVALTMDSTEMTSQEVVEEACKDAPFFKYGGGVTLSGGEPLFQHEFAIEILKGLKGKNITTTIETASHIPMPIYKEAMKYIDYVYADLKIMDSDLHKKYTGVDNTRIVQNLKWLLMSEKKENVIIRTPLIPGMTATEENIAGIAKFISGLYPEVKYEILNYNPLAQAKYDMVDKEFCFKNNPPLYSDDQMRAFGKIATDN
;
A
#
# COMPACT_ATOMS: atom_id res chain seq x y z
N MET A 1 14.21 18.96 -9.53
CA MET A 1 13.03 19.09 -10.42
C MET A 1 11.81 18.86 -9.57
N ASN A 2 10.72 19.58 -9.83
CA ASN A 2 9.47 19.39 -9.08
C ASN A 2 8.59 18.37 -9.82
N LEU A 3 8.85 17.09 -9.60
CA LEU A 3 8.14 15.99 -10.27
C LEU A 3 6.71 15.87 -9.72
N LYS A 4 5.78 15.47 -10.57
CA LYS A 4 4.40 15.21 -10.20
C LYS A 4 4.13 13.71 -10.08
N GLY A 5 3.23 13.35 -9.18
CA GLY A 5 2.77 12.00 -8.97
C GLY A 5 1.42 11.96 -8.27
N TYR A 6 0.89 10.75 -8.09
CA TYR A 6 -0.43 10.54 -7.52
C TYR A 6 -0.32 10.01 -6.09
N VAL A 7 -0.92 10.76 -5.16
CA VAL A 7 -1.05 10.42 -3.74
C VAL A 7 -2.51 10.13 -3.46
N PHE A 8 -2.83 9.01 -2.80
CA PHE A 8 -4.21 8.71 -2.50
C PHE A 8 -4.58 8.88 -1.02
N ASP A 9 -3.58 8.95 -0.11
CA ASP A 9 -3.86 9.22 1.30
C ASP A 9 -2.63 9.76 2.03
N PHE A 10 -2.89 10.50 3.12
CA PHE A 10 -1.94 10.92 4.15
C PHE A 10 -2.47 10.46 5.52
N LYS A 11 -1.92 9.38 6.04
CA LYS A 11 -2.27 8.91 7.37
C LYS A 11 -1.34 9.54 8.40
N ARG A 12 -1.88 10.46 9.17
CA ARG A 12 -1.14 11.17 10.22
C ARG A 12 -1.12 10.39 11.52
N PHE A 13 -0.09 10.63 12.33
CA PHE A 13 0.07 10.03 13.66
C PHE A 13 0.08 8.49 13.64
N SER A 14 0.61 7.89 12.58
CA SER A 14 0.79 6.45 12.49
C SER A 14 1.84 5.97 13.50
N THR A 15 1.53 4.89 14.23
CA THR A 15 2.39 4.29 15.24
C THR A 15 2.87 2.87 14.87
N HIS A 16 2.39 2.34 13.75
CA HIS A 16 2.70 0.98 13.26
C HIS A 16 3.46 0.96 11.92
N ASP A 17 3.70 2.14 11.35
CA ASP A 17 4.31 2.28 10.03
C ASP A 17 5.80 2.71 10.13
N GLY A 18 6.47 2.34 11.23
CA GLY A 18 7.87 2.66 11.55
C GLY A 18 8.09 3.11 12.99
N HIS A 19 9.32 3.49 13.30
CA HIS A 19 9.66 3.97 14.64
C HIS A 19 9.05 5.36 14.91
N GLY A 20 8.57 5.56 16.14
CA GLY A 20 8.00 6.82 16.62
C GLY A 20 6.67 7.15 15.97
N ILE A 21 6.25 8.41 16.07
CA ILE A 21 5.04 8.92 15.41
C ILE A 21 5.39 9.32 13.98
N ARG A 22 4.62 8.84 13.01
CA ARG A 22 4.92 9.05 11.58
C ARG A 22 3.73 9.61 10.81
N THR A 23 4.03 10.29 9.73
CA THR A 23 3.07 10.57 8.68
C THR A 23 3.34 9.60 7.53
N THR A 24 2.36 8.75 7.24
CA THR A 24 2.45 7.79 6.12
C THR A 24 1.80 8.38 4.89
N VAL A 25 2.57 8.48 3.81
CA VAL A 25 2.14 8.96 2.50
C VAL A 25 1.88 7.76 1.61
N PHE A 26 0.67 7.63 1.11
CA PHE A 26 0.27 6.51 0.27
C PHE A 26 0.31 6.89 -1.21
N LEU A 27 1.29 6.35 -1.93
CA LEU A 27 1.47 6.57 -3.37
C LEU A 27 0.70 5.56 -4.20
N LYS A 28 0.11 6.02 -5.30
CA LYS A 28 -0.71 5.22 -6.21
C LYS A 28 0.13 4.42 -7.20
N GLY A 29 -0.40 3.30 -7.66
CA GLY A 29 0.29 2.34 -8.53
C GLY A 29 0.97 1.22 -7.76
N CYS A 30 0.82 -0.01 -8.23
CA CYS A 30 1.46 -1.18 -7.66
C CYS A 30 1.92 -2.12 -8.76
N THR A 31 3.06 -2.77 -8.57
CA THR A 31 3.57 -3.82 -9.46
C THR A 31 2.88 -5.17 -9.21
N LEU A 32 2.18 -5.31 -8.07
CA LEU A 32 1.42 -6.49 -7.69
C LEU A 32 -0.08 -6.23 -7.84
N ASN A 33 -0.87 -7.30 -7.96
CA ASN A 33 -2.33 -7.29 -7.96
C ASN A 33 -2.85 -8.36 -6.99
N CYS A 34 -2.46 -8.23 -5.71
CA CYS A 34 -2.83 -9.18 -4.67
C CYS A 34 -4.36 -9.29 -4.55
N VAL A 35 -4.89 -10.53 -4.53
CA VAL A 35 -6.34 -10.77 -4.44
C VAL A 35 -6.96 -10.31 -3.11
N TRP A 36 -6.13 -10.14 -2.08
CA TRP A 36 -6.51 -9.66 -0.74
C TRP A 36 -6.07 -8.21 -0.45
N CYS A 37 -5.74 -7.42 -1.48
CA CYS A 37 -5.13 -6.09 -1.28
C CYS A 37 -5.90 -5.25 -0.26
N GLN A 38 -5.19 -4.66 0.72
CA GLN A 38 -5.80 -3.77 1.72
C GLN A 38 -6.10 -2.37 1.16
N ASN A 39 -5.46 -2.01 0.03
CA ASN A 39 -5.63 -0.73 -0.65
C ASN A 39 -5.88 -0.96 -2.16
N PRO A 40 -7.02 -1.57 -2.54
CA PRO A 40 -7.30 -1.88 -3.94
C PRO A 40 -7.38 -0.62 -4.84
N GLU A 41 -7.72 0.54 -4.25
CA GLU A 41 -7.68 1.86 -4.89
C GLU A 41 -6.26 2.29 -5.29
N GLY A 42 -5.25 1.82 -4.57
CA GLY A 42 -3.83 2.11 -4.83
C GLY A 42 -3.18 1.26 -5.91
N ILE A 43 -3.84 0.20 -6.42
CA ILE A 43 -3.22 -0.73 -7.39
C ILE A 43 -2.98 -0.05 -8.75
N SER A 44 -4.02 0.58 -9.30
CA SER A 44 -3.91 1.26 -10.61
C SER A 44 -3.31 2.64 -10.45
N ILE A 45 -2.38 3.03 -11.34
CA ILE A 45 -1.87 4.41 -11.40
C ILE A 45 -2.91 5.39 -11.93
N LYS A 46 -3.88 4.92 -12.70
CA LYS A 46 -4.95 5.77 -13.26
C LYS A 46 -5.89 6.23 -12.18
N GLN A 47 -6.13 7.52 -12.12
CA GLN A 47 -7.16 8.09 -11.25
C GLN A 47 -8.55 7.59 -11.67
N ARG A 48 -9.42 7.46 -10.69
CA ARG A 48 -10.83 7.12 -10.92
C ARG A 48 -11.71 7.70 -9.82
N PRO A 49 -13.01 7.90 -10.10
CA PRO A 49 -13.96 8.30 -9.08
C PRO A 49 -14.22 7.13 -8.12
N LEU A 50 -14.44 7.48 -6.85
CA LEU A 50 -15.00 6.63 -5.81
C LEU A 50 -16.42 7.09 -5.51
N TYR A 51 -17.31 6.15 -5.24
CA TYR A 51 -18.67 6.42 -4.82
C TYR A 51 -18.93 5.94 -3.39
N PHE A 52 -19.49 6.83 -2.57
CA PHE A 52 -19.85 6.59 -1.18
C PHE A 52 -21.37 6.52 -1.00
N PRO A 53 -21.98 5.32 -1.05
CA PRO A 53 -23.43 5.16 -0.99
C PRO A 53 -24.07 5.81 0.26
N ASN A 54 -23.38 5.72 1.40
CA ASN A 54 -23.82 6.27 2.68
C ASN A 54 -23.88 7.81 2.72
N LYS A 55 -23.25 8.50 1.77
CA LYS A 55 -23.32 9.96 1.62
C LYS A 55 -24.31 10.39 0.56
N CYS A 56 -24.73 9.49 -0.31
CA CYS A 56 -25.56 9.82 -1.46
C CYS A 56 -27.00 10.18 -1.04
N ILE A 57 -27.48 11.33 -1.48
CA ILE A 57 -28.85 11.80 -1.26
C ILE A 57 -29.79 11.52 -2.46
N HIS A 58 -29.33 10.75 -3.42
CA HIS A 58 -30.09 10.34 -4.63
C HIS A 58 -30.66 11.50 -5.44
N CYS A 59 -29.96 12.62 -5.51
CA CYS A 59 -30.38 13.80 -6.28
C CYS A 59 -30.20 13.65 -7.79
N ASN A 60 -29.56 12.59 -8.27
CA ASN A 60 -29.28 12.26 -9.68
C ASN A 60 -28.52 13.33 -10.49
N THR A 61 -27.95 14.35 -9.85
CA THR A 61 -27.14 15.37 -10.53
C THR A 61 -26.01 14.73 -11.35
N CYS A 62 -25.29 13.74 -10.78
CA CYS A 62 -24.21 13.04 -11.46
C CYS A 62 -24.70 12.23 -12.68
N VAL A 63 -25.91 11.66 -12.62
CA VAL A 63 -26.50 10.91 -13.74
C VAL A 63 -26.83 11.85 -14.90
N HIS A 64 -27.40 13.04 -14.60
CA HIS A 64 -27.74 14.02 -15.62
C HIS A 64 -26.52 14.68 -16.26
N LEU A 65 -25.42 14.83 -15.51
CA LEU A 65 -24.19 15.45 -16.01
C LEU A 65 -23.30 14.47 -16.77
N ALA A 66 -23.45 13.17 -16.50
CA ALA A 66 -22.63 12.15 -17.15
C ALA A 66 -23.15 11.84 -18.56
N GLU A 67 -22.44 12.31 -19.56
CA GLU A 67 -22.67 11.94 -20.94
C GLU A 67 -22.46 10.44 -21.17
N ASN A 68 -23.04 9.89 -22.21
CA ASN A 68 -22.85 8.51 -22.68
C ASN A 68 -23.17 7.40 -21.64
N GLY A 69 -23.97 7.72 -20.60
CA GLY A 69 -24.32 6.75 -19.55
C GLY A 69 -23.14 6.31 -18.70
N GLY A 70 -22.15 7.19 -18.50
CA GLY A 70 -20.99 6.94 -17.63
C GLY A 70 -21.35 6.92 -16.15
N VAL A 71 -22.50 7.51 -15.77
CA VAL A 71 -23.13 7.35 -14.45
C VAL A 71 -24.55 6.91 -14.65
N THR A 72 -24.96 5.83 -14.01
CA THR A 72 -26.34 5.30 -14.08
C THR A 72 -26.85 4.99 -12.69
N GLU A 73 -28.17 5.09 -12.50
CA GLU A 73 -28.83 4.60 -11.31
C GLU A 73 -29.54 3.27 -11.65
N VAL A 74 -29.20 2.22 -10.90
CA VAL A 74 -29.80 0.89 -11.07
C VAL A 74 -30.19 0.39 -9.69
N ASP A 75 -31.47 0.10 -9.49
CA ASP A 75 -32.03 -0.38 -8.22
C ASP A 75 -31.67 0.51 -7.02
N GLY A 76 -31.71 1.83 -7.19
CA GLY A 76 -31.36 2.81 -6.18
C GLY A 76 -29.87 2.92 -5.86
N LYS A 77 -28.99 2.35 -6.71
CA LYS A 77 -27.53 2.44 -6.58
C LYS A 77 -26.93 3.16 -7.77
N ILE A 78 -26.00 4.05 -7.49
CA ILE A 78 -25.21 4.71 -8.54
C ILE A 78 -24.10 3.75 -8.99
N LYS A 79 -24.02 3.54 -10.29
CA LYS A 79 -22.94 2.79 -10.95
C LYS A 79 -22.11 3.71 -11.81
N LEU A 80 -20.80 3.54 -11.77
CA LEU A 80 -19.82 4.36 -12.48
C LEU A 80 -19.17 3.51 -13.58
N ASP A 81 -19.26 3.96 -14.82
CA ASP A 81 -18.47 3.42 -15.92
C ASP A 81 -17.36 4.42 -16.28
N VAL A 82 -16.19 4.18 -15.70
CA VAL A 82 -15.03 5.08 -15.84
C VAL A 82 -14.51 5.19 -17.27
N SER A 83 -14.89 4.26 -18.15
CA SER A 83 -14.46 4.27 -19.55
C SER A 83 -15.25 5.25 -20.42
N LYS A 84 -16.41 5.72 -19.94
CA LYS A 84 -17.35 6.55 -20.70
C LYS A 84 -17.29 8.04 -20.37
N VAL A 85 -16.55 8.44 -19.34
CA VAL A 85 -16.46 9.83 -18.88
C VAL A 85 -15.01 10.31 -19.00
N GLU A 86 -14.82 11.40 -19.73
CA GLU A 86 -13.50 12.00 -19.90
C GLU A 86 -13.15 12.95 -18.75
N ASN A 87 -14.12 13.70 -18.24
CA ASN A 87 -13.91 14.69 -17.19
C ASN A 87 -14.74 14.39 -15.93
N TRP A 88 -14.21 13.57 -15.06
CA TRP A 88 -14.82 13.25 -13.78
C TRP A 88 -14.88 14.42 -12.79
N HIS A 89 -13.94 15.37 -12.87
CA HIS A 89 -13.90 16.50 -11.93
C HIS A 89 -15.17 17.33 -12.00
N HIS A 90 -15.71 17.59 -13.21
CA HIS A 90 -16.96 18.33 -13.36
C HIS A 90 -18.14 17.64 -12.65
N ILE A 91 -18.25 16.31 -12.75
CA ILE A 91 -19.32 15.53 -12.11
C ILE A 91 -19.13 15.49 -10.58
N ILE A 92 -17.88 15.30 -10.13
CA ILE A 92 -17.51 15.24 -8.70
C ILE A 92 -17.80 16.56 -8.01
N ASP A 93 -17.33 17.66 -8.59
CA ASP A 93 -17.49 19.02 -8.05
C ASP A 93 -18.97 19.45 -7.98
N SER A 94 -19.80 18.86 -8.83
CA SER A 94 -21.26 19.11 -8.85
C SER A 94 -22.04 18.25 -7.85
N CYS A 95 -21.39 17.34 -7.11
CA CYS A 95 -22.05 16.48 -6.13
C CYS A 95 -22.30 17.23 -4.82
N PRO A 96 -23.55 17.63 -4.47
CA PRO A 96 -23.79 18.45 -3.28
C PRO A 96 -23.56 17.69 -1.97
N ALA A 97 -23.60 16.37 -2.00
CA ALA A 97 -23.38 15.51 -0.84
C ALA A 97 -21.93 15.00 -0.70
N VAL A 98 -21.05 15.39 -1.63
CA VAL A 98 -19.67 14.87 -1.69
C VAL A 98 -19.63 13.33 -1.63
N ALA A 99 -20.62 12.70 -2.27
CA ALA A 99 -20.73 11.25 -2.40
C ALA A 99 -19.84 10.67 -3.51
N LEU A 100 -19.30 11.54 -4.35
CA LEU A 100 -18.29 11.22 -5.36
C LEU A 100 -17.01 11.99 -5.06
N THR A 101 -15.87 11.31 -5.13
CA THR A 101 -14.53 11.92 -4.95
C THR A 101 -13.57 11.25 -5.92
N MET A 102 -12.42 11.88 -6.21
CA MET A 102 -11.32 11.16 -6.85
C MET A 102 -10.61 10.28 -5.82
N ASP A 103 -10.11 9.13 -6.26
CA ASP A 103 -9.35 8.20 -5.42
C ASP A 103 -7.94 8.68 -5.09
N SER A 104 -7.47 9.75 -5.74
CA SER A 104 -6.12 10.27 -5.55
C SER A 104 -6.04 11.72 -6.03
N THR A 105 -4.99 12.42 -5.57
CA THR A 105 -4.65 13.78 -5.97
C THR A 105 -3.30 13.79 -6.68
N GLU A 106 -3.21 14.50 -7.81
CA GLU A 106 -1.92 14.81 -8.42
C GLU A 106 -1.22 15.88 -7.59
N MET A 107 -0.02 15.57 -7.11
CA MET A 107 0.79 16.49 -6.30
C MET A 107 2.22 16.55 -6.84
N THR A 108 2.88 17.67 -6.62
CA THR A 108 4.31 17.78 -6.82
C THR A 108 5.07 17.15 -5.64
N SER A 109 6.30 16.72 -5.86
CA SER A 109 7.15 16.17 -4.80
C SER A 109 7.38 17.17 -3.66
N GLN A 110 7.45 18.46 -3.97
CA GLN A 110 7.56 19.53 -2.99
C GLN A 110 6.30 19.66 -2.11
N GLU A 111 5.11 19.67 -2.72
CA GLU A 111 3.83 19.72 -1.99
C GLU A 111 3.68 18.53 -1.04
N VAL A 112 4.09 17.32 -1.47
CA VAL A 112 4.07 16.13 -0.59
C VAL A 112 5.01 16.31 0.59
N VAL A 113 6.23 16.81 0.38
CA VAL A 113 7.18 17.06 1.46
C VAL A 113 6.65 18.14 2.42
N GLU A 114 6.08 19.21 1.90
CA GLU A 114 5.50 20.29 2.72
C GLU A 114 4.32 19.78 3.54
N GLU A 115 3.42 19.00 2.92
CA GLU A 115 2.24 18.42 3.59
C GLU A 115 2.64 17.46 4.71
N ALA A 116 3.57 16.55 4.44
CA ALA A 116 4.06 15.59 5.42
C ALA A 116 4.81 16.27 6.58
N CYS A 117 5.56 17.34 6.30
CA CYS A 117 6.33 18.09 7.29
C CYS A 117 5.47 18.97 8.21
N LYS A 118 4.16 19.16 7.95
CA LYS A 118 3.27 19.82 8.90
C LYS A 118 3.26 19.13 10.27
N ASP A 119 3.54 17.82 10.29
CA ASP A 119 3.59 17.01 11.51
C ASP A 119 5.01 16.91 12.12
N ALA A 120 6.01 17.61 11.57
CA ALA A 120 7.40 17.58 12.05
C ALA A 120 7.57 17.82 13.58
N PRO A 121 6.75 18.65 14.24
CA PRO A 121 6.82 18.79 15.71
C PRO A 121 6.63 17.49 16.48
N PHE A 122 5.95 16.51 15.89
CA PHE A 122 5.66 15.19 16.50
C PHE A 122 6.73 14.13 16.20
N PHE A 123 7.68 14.42 15.33
CA PHE A 123 8.73 13.46 14.93
C PHE A 123 9.93 13.40 15.89
N LYS A 124 9.92 14.18 16.97
CA LYS A 124 11.03 14.38 17.92
C LYS A 124 11.66 13.08 18.47
N TYR A 125 10.84 12.04 18.64
CA TYR A 125 11.24 10.80 19.32
C TYR A 125 11.43 9.64 18.33
N GLY A 126 12.18 9.89 17.27
CA GLY A 126 12.46 8.87 16.26
C GLY A 126 11.38 8.72 15.17
N GLY A 127 10.37 9.60 15.18
CA GLY A 127 9.34 9.64 14.15
C GLY A 127 9.84 10.20 12.82
N GLY A 128 8.95 10.33 11.85
CA GLY A 128 9.29 10.85 10.53
C GLY A 128 8.22 10.57 9.49
N VAL A 129 8.63 10.36 8.25
CA VAL A 129 7.72 10.10 7.13
C VAL A 129 7.92 8.69 6.59
N THR A 130 6.82 8.00 6.34
CA THR A 130 6.81 6.68 5.69
C THR A 130 6.18 6.80 4.31
N LEU A 131 6.85 6.29 3.29
CA LEU A 131 6.25 6.09 1.98
C LEU A 131 5.66 4.68 1.91
N SER A 132 4.40 4.60 1.58
CA SER A 132 3.60 3.38 1.45
C SER A 132 2.62 3.50 0.28
N GLY A 133 1.55 2.71 0.26
CA GLY A 133 0.48 2.84 -0.72
C GLY A 133 0.19 1.57 -1.48
N GLY A 134 0.29 1.61 -2.81
CA GLY A 134 0.43 0.43 -3.64
C GLY A 134 1.85 -0.11 -3.50
N GLU A 135 2.73 0.27 -4.40
CA GLU A 135 4.19 0.13 -4.29
C GLU A 135 4.80 1.53 -4.50
N PRO A 136 5.38 2.16 -3.49
CA PRO A 136 5.87 3.54 -3.61
C PRO A 136 6.86 3.74 -4.75
N LEU A 137 7.71 2.74 -5.00
CA LEU A 137 8.70 2.78 -6.08
C LEU A 137 8.11 2.46 -7.46
N PHE A 138 6.79 2.26 -7.58
CA PHE A 138 6.12 2.27 -8.88
C PHE A 138 6.25 3.65 -9.52
N GLN A 139 6.14 4.71 -8.72
CA GLN A 139 6.41 6.10 -9.10
C GLN A 139 7.83 6.51 -8.66
N HIS A 140 8.85 5.75 -9.01
CA HIS A 140 10.18 5.80 -8.40
C HIS A 140 10.86 7.17 -8.50
N GLU A 141 10.78 7.88 -9.61
CA GLU A 141 11.38 9.21 -9.76
C GLU A 141 10.74 10.20 -8.77
N PHE A 142 9.40 10.18 -8.68
CA PHE A 142 8.62 11.01 -7.76
C PHE A 142 8.93 10.64 -6.30
N ALA A 143 8.92 9.35 -5.96
CA ALA A 143 9.23 8.86 -4.62
C ALA A 143 10.65 9.23 -4.17
N ILE A 144 11.65 9.10 -5.06
CA ILE A 144 13.04 9.45 -4.77
C ILE A 144 13.18 10.97 -4.53
N GLU A 145 12.49 11.82 -5.29
CA GLU A 145 12.51 13.26 -5.06
C GLU A 145 11.86 13.64 -3.72
N ILE A 146 10.76 12.98 -3.32
CA ILE A 146 10.17 13.15 -1.98
C ILE A 146 11.18 12.77 -0.90
N LEU A 147 11.81 11.58 -1.02
CA LEU A 147 12.80 11.10 -0.06
C LEU A 147 13.99 12.07 0.07
N LYS A 148 14.52 12.59 -1.04
CA LYS A 148 15.58 13.62 -1.04
C LYS A 148 15.13 14.88 -0.33
N GLY A 149 13.91 15.36 -0.60
CA GLY A 149 13.35 16.54 0.04
C GLY A 149 13.21 16.36 1.57
N LEU A 150 12.75 15.19 2.02
CA LEU A 150 12.66 14.85 3.44
C LEU A 150 14.04 14.76 4.11
N LYS A 151 15.01 14.13 3.45
CA LYS A 151 16.40 14.07 3.94
C LYS A 151 17.02 15.46 4.03
N GLY A 152 16.75 16.36 3.08
CA GLY A 152 17.19 17.75 3.11
C GLY A 152 16.63 18.57 4.29
N LYS A 153 15.52 18.10 4.90
CA LYS A 153 14.91 18.66 6.12
C LYS A 153 15.27 17.88 7.39
N ASN A 154 16.21 16.92 7.32
CA ASN A 154 16.61 16.04 8.41
C ASN A 154 15.45 15.22 8.99
N ILE A 155 14.48 14.84 8.17
CA ILE A 155 13.38 13.96 8.54
C ILE A 155 13.78 12.50 8.28
N THR A 156 13.55 11.63 9.28
CA THR A 156 13.76 10.18 9.10
C THR A 156 12.74 9.61 8.13
N THR A 157 13.21 8.75 7.24
CA THR A 157 12.44 8.17 6.15
C THR A 157 12.29 6.66 6.34
N THR A 158 11.09 6.17 6.13
CA THR A 158 10.77 4.74 6.08
C THR A 158 10.08 4.43 4.76
N ILE A 159 10.25 3.22 4.27
CA ILE A 159 9.48 2.71 3.15
C ILE A 159 8.80 1.39 3.51
N GLU A 160 7.55 1.24 3.09
CA GLU A 160 6.84 -0.04 3.03
C GLU A 160 6.78 -0.47 1.57
N THR A 161 7.39 -1.60 1.23
CA THR A 161 7.56 -2.03 -0.16
C THR A 161 7.37 -3.52 -0.33
N ALA A 162 6.73 -3.92 -1.42
CA ALA A 162 6.70 -5.31 -1.85
C ALA A 162 8.02 -5.75 -2.52
N SER A 163 8.98 -4.84 -2.66
CA SER A 163 10.31 -5.09 -3.24
C SER A 163 10.31 -5.64 -4.68
N HIS A 164 9.19 -5.57 -5.40
CA HIS A 164 9.09 -6.03 -6.80
C HIS A 164 9.43 -4.90 -7.78
N ILE A 165 10.64 -4.34 -7.66
CA ILE A 165 11.15 -3.19 -8.43
C ILE A 165 12.48 -3.57 -9.09
N PRO A 166 12.82 -3.05 -10.29
CA PRO A 166 14.12 -3.27 -10.88
C PRO A 166 15.27 -2.91 -9.93
N MET A 167 16.27 -3.79 -9.80
CA MET A 167 17.38 -3.64 -8.83
C MET A 167 18.08 -2.28 -8.88
N PRO A 168 18.37 -1.66 -10.05
CA PRO A 168 19.00 -0.34 -10.08
C PRO A 168 18.15 0.74 -9.40
N ILE A 169 16.84 0.73 -9.64
CA ILE A 169 15.88 1.67 -9.02
C ILE A 169 15.80 1.41 -7.51
N TYR A 170 15.72 0.13 -7.11
CA TYR A 170 15.67 -0.27 -5.71
C TYR A 170 16.90 0.24 -4.95
N LYS A 171 18.09 0.00 -5.50
CA LYS A 171 19.36 0.47 -4.91
C LYS A 171 19.43 1.99 -4.82
N GLU A 172 18.98 2.71 -5.83
CA GLU A 172 18.98 4.18 -5.81
C GLU A 172 18.08 4.72 -4.72
N ALA A 173 16.85 4.22 -4.60
CA ALA A 173 15.92 4.64 -3.56
C ALA A 173 16.47 4.37 -2.15
N MET A 174 17.10 3.22 -1.93
CA MET A 174 17.64 2.83 -0.62
C MET A 174 18.71 3.79 -0.08
N LYS A 175 19.34 4.63 -0.90
CA LYS A 175 20.27 5.66 -0.44
C LYS A 175 19.62 6.72 0.45
N TYR A 176 18.31 6.93 0.29
CA TYR A 176 17.55 7.98 0.95
C TYR A 176 16.56 7.45 1.99
N ILE A 177 16.63 6.16 2.32
CA ILE A 177 15.72 5.47 3.25
C ILE A 177 16.49 5.04 4.48
N ASP A 178 15.98 5.36 5.67
CA ASP A 178 16.58 4.96 6.95
C ASP A 178 16.09 3.59 7.39
N TYR A 179 14.78 3.28 7.25
CA TYR A 179 14.17 2.02 7.67
C TYR A 179 13.35 1.40 6.54
N VAL A 180 13.41 0.10 6.43
CA VAL A 180 12.73 -0.64 5.37
C VAL A 180 11.81 -1.70 5.96
N TYR A 181 10.53 -1.60 5.66
CA TYR A 181 9.54 -2.64 5.87
C TYR A 181 9.30 -3.32 4.53
N ALA A 182 9.85 -4.51 4.36
CA ALA A 182 9.81 -5.22 3.08
C ALA A 182 8.92 -6.46 3.18
N ASP A 183 7.93 -6.54 2.30
CA ASP A 183 6.99 -7.64 2.29
C ASP A 183 7.53 -8.83 1.48
N LEU A 184 7.63 -10.00 2.12
CA LEU A 184 7.72 -11.28 1.45
C LEU A 184 6.45 -12.07 1.76
N LYS A 185 5.52 -12.10 0.81
CA LYS A 185 4.17 -12.60 1.07
C LYS A 185 4.07 -14.12 0.97
N ILE A 186 4.70 -14.70 -0.03
CA ILE A 186 4.68 -16.15 -0.28
C ILE A 186 6.05 -16.57 -0.80
N MET A 187 6.61 -17.65 -0.20
CA MET A 187 7.92 -18.16 -0.59
C MET A 187 7.87 -18.99 -1.88
N ASP A 188 6.81 -19.76 -2.07
CA ASP A 188 6.57 -20.51 -3.31
C ASP A 188 6.25 -19.56 -4.46
N SER A 189 7.01 -19.65 -5.56
CA SER A 189 6.93 -18.71 -6.69
C SER A 189 5.64 -18.83 -7.48
N ASP A 190 5.11 -20.03 -7.64
CA ASP A 190 3.88 -20.29 -8.41
C ASP A 190 2.66 -19.82 -7.62
N LEU A 191 2.63 -20.11 -6.32
CA LEU A 191 1.60 -19.58 -5.42
C LEU A 191 1.67 -18.05 -5.31
N HIS A 192 2.89 -17.49 -5.25
CA HIS A 192 3.06 -16.03 -5.27
C HIS A 192 2.44 -15.44 -6.53
N LYS A 193 2.77 -15.99 -7.71
CA LYS A 193 2.20 -15.54 -8.99
C LYS A 193 0.69 -15.70 -9.03
N LYS A 194 0.17 -16.83 -8.55
CA LYS A 194 -1.27 -17.10 -8.50
C LYS A 194 -2.05 -16.06 -7.71
N TYR A 195 -1.51 -15.63 -6.55
CA TYR A 195 -2.25 -14.77 -5.63
C TYR A 195 -1.88 -13.29 -5.74
N THR A 196 -0.73 -12.94 -6.31
CA THR A 196 -0.27 -11.55 -6.40
C THR A 196 -0.12 -11.04 -7.84
N GLY A 197 -0.28 -11.91 -8.83
CA GLY A 197 -0.16 -11.60 -10.25
C GLY A 197 1.26 -11.67 -10.81
N VAL A 198 2.30 -11.78 -9.96
CA VAL A 198 3.71 -11.86 -10.35
C VAL A 198 4.46 -12.94 -9.59
N ASP A 199 5.52 -13.52 -10.16
CA ASP A 199 6.43 -14.37 -9.42
C ASP A 199 7.28 -13.58 -8.42
N ASN A 200 7.90 -14.29 -7.47
CA ASN A 200 8.69 -13.64 -6.41
C ASN A 200 10.19 -13.51 -6.72
N THR A 201 10.65 -13.90 -7.90
CA THR A 201 12.08 -13.93 -8.25
C THR A 201 12.76 -12.58 -8.00
N ARG A 202 12.16 -11.49 -8.47
CA ARG A 202 12.69 -10.14 -8.28
C ARG A 202 12.67 -9.71 -6.81
N ILE A 203 11.61 -10.06 -6.08
CA ILE A 203 11.48 -9.79 -4.65
C ILE A 203 12.61 -10.47 -3.88
N VAL A 204 12.78 -11.77 -4.08
CA VAL A 204 13.85 -12.57 -3.47
C VAL A 204 15.24 -12.01 -3.76
N GLN A 205 15.50 -11.60 -5.02
CA GLN A 205 16.77 -10.98 -5.40
C GLN A 205 17.00 -9.65 -4.66
N ASN A 206 16.00 -8.78 -4.59
CA ASN A 206 16.10 -7.50 -3.90
C ASN A 206 16.27 -7.66 -2.39
N LEU A 207 15.51 -8.57 -1.77
CA LEU A 207 15.64 -8.87 -0.34
C LEU A 207 17.01 -9.49 0.00
N LYS A 208 17.51 -10.38 -0.85
CA LYS A 208 18.85 -10.94 -0.70
C LYS A 208 19.91 -9.86 -0.70
N TRP A 209 19.85 -8.93 -1.66
CA TRP A 209 20.76 -7.78 -1.69
C TRP A 209 20.60 -6.91 -0.43
N LEU A 210 19.37 -6.61 -0.02
CA LEU A 210 19.07 -5.72 1.11
C LEU A 210 19.59 -6.30 2.43
N LEU A 211 19.32 -7.59 2.72
CA LEU A 211 19.75 -8.27 3.95
C LEU A 211 21.25 -8.55 4.00
N MET A 212 21.96 -8.45 2.87
CA MET A 212 23.42 -8.52 2.81
C MET A 212 24.09 -7.13 2.77
N SER A 213 23.32 -6.05 2.75
CA SER A 213 23.81 -4.67 2.69
C SER A 213 24.07 -4.11 4.10
N GLU A 214 24.66 -2.91 4.15
CA GLU A 214 24.85 -2.15 5.40
C GLU A 214 23.54 -1.74 6.09
N LYS A 215 22.40 -1.82 5.37
CA LYS A 215 21.08 -1.48 5.89
C LYS A 215 20.40 -2.61 6.65
N LYS A 216 20.93 -3.82 6.63
CA LYS A 216 20.29 -5.04 7.17
C LYS A 216 19.69 -4.88 8.57
N GLU A 217 20.33 -4.10 9.46
CA GLU A 217 19.87 -3.87 10.84
C GLU A 217 18.59 -3.01 10.91
N ASN A 218 18.32 -2.24 9.86
CA ASN A 218 17.16 -1.35 9.75
C ASN A 218 16.05 -1.95 8.85
N VAL A 219 16.12 -3.25 8.60
CA VAL A 219 15.15 -3.99 7.78
C VAL A 219 14.24 -4.83 8.66
N ILE A 220 12.95 -4.74 8.39
CA ILE A 220 11.93 -5.64 8.93
C ILE A 220 11.26 -6.32 7.76
N ILE A 221 11.32 -7.65 7.73
CA ILE A 221 10.57 -8.44 6.75
C ILE A 221 9.17 -8.67 7.28
N ARG A 222 8.14 -8.49 6.42
CA ARG A 222 6.75 -8.66 6.83
C ARG A 222 6.01 -9.66 5.96
N THR A 223 5.14 -10.43 6.59
CA THR A 223 4.21 -11.32 5.89
C THR A 223 2.79 -11.13 6.44
N PRO A 224 1.83 -10.65 5.62
CA PRO A 224 0.43 -10.63 6.02
C PRO A 224 -0.14 -12.05 6.04
N LEU A 225 -0.80 -12.42 7.13
CA LEU A 225 -1.41 -13.74 7.31
C LEU A 225 -2.80 -13.78 6.68
N ILE A 226 -2.90 -14.21 5.44
CA ILE A 226 -4.16 -14.35 4.71
C ILE A 226 -4.65 -15.79 4.81
N PRO A 227 -5.85 -16.05 5.36
CA PRO A 227 -6.38 -17.39 5.54
C PRO A 227 -6.39 -18.22 4.25
N GLY A 228 -5.80 -19.42 4.31
CA GLY A 228 -5.72 -20.35 3.18
C GLY A 228 -4.77 -19.92 2.04
N MET A 229 -4.02 -18.84 2.19
CA MET A 229 -3.10 -18.35 1.16
C MET A 229 -1.66 -18.17 1.68
N THR A 230 -1.44 -17.23 2.61
CA THR A 230 -0.12 -16.95 3.18
C THR A 230 0.05 -17.53 4.59
N ALA A 231 -1.05 -17.69 5.32
CA ALA A 231 -1.09 -18.20 6.70
C ALA A 231 -0.98 -19.73 6.72
N THR A 232 0.13 -20.27 6.24
CA THR A 232 0.45 -21.68 6.29
C THR A 232 1.79 -21.89 6.97
N GLU A 233 1.93 -23.02 7.68
CA GLU A 233 3.18 -23.38 8.35
C GLU A 233 4.35 -23.42 7.36
N GLU A 234 4.14 -24.05 6.20
CA GLU A 234 5.14 -24.18 5.15
C GLU A 234 5.63 -22.81 4.65
N ASN A 235 4.70 -21.86 4.42
CA ASN A 235 5.06 -20.52 3.95
C ASN A 235 5.84 -19.74 5.01
N ILE A 236 5.38 -19.73 6.26
CA ILE A 236 6.02 -18.99 7.36
C ILE A 236 7.41 -19.56 7.63
N ALA A 237 7.52 -20.89 7.77
CA ALA A 237 8.81 -21.56 7.97
C ALA A 237 9.76 -21.35 6.78
N GLY A 238 9.26 -21.44 5.54
CA GLY A 238 10.05 -21.22 4.34
C GLY A 238 10.62 -19.79 4.27
N ILE A 239 9.81 -18.78 4.62
CA ILE A 239 10.26 -17.39 4.68
C ILE A 239 11.27 -17.21 5.82
N ALA A 240 10.96 -17.69 7.03
CA ALA A 240 11.86 -17.58 8.19
C ALA A 240 13.24 -18.18 7.89
N LYS A 241 13.28 -19.40 7.34
CA LYS A 241 14.53 -20.07 6.93
C LYS A 241 15.29 -19.30 5.84
N PHE A 242 14.58 -18.71 4.89
CA PHE A 242 15.22 -17.93 3.82
C PHE A 242 15.88 -16.67 4.38
N ILE A 243 15.18 -15.90 5.21
CA ILE A 243 15.70 -14.62 5.72
C ILE A 243 16.76 -14.82 6.80
N SER A 244 16.59 -15.80 7.73
CA SER A 244 17.58 -16.12 8.77
C SER A 244 18.88 -16.66 8.18
N GLY A 245 18.80 -17.40 7.07
CA GLY A 245 19.99 -17.85 6.33
C GLY A 245 20.80 -16.72 5.66
N LEU A 246 20.21 -15.52 5.48
CA LEU A 246 20.90 -14.34 4.95
C LEU A 246 21.42 -13.43 6.07
N TYR A 247 20.59 -13.21 7.08
CA TYR A 247 20.90 -12.41 8.26
C TYR A 247 20.19 -12.97 9.48
N PRO A 248 20.87 -13.69 10.39
CA PRO A 248 20.24 -14.39 11.52
C PRO A 248 19.49 -13.48 12.50
N GLU A 249 19.87 -12.20 12.59
CA GLU A 249 19.24 -11.22 13.49
C GLU A 249 18.12 -10.42 12.81
N VAL A 250 17.68 -10.83 11.61
CA VAL A 250 16.62 -10.14 10.87
C VAL A 250 15.31 -10.13 11.66
N LYS A 251 14.67 -8.98 11.71
CA LYS A 251 13.32 -8.87 12.30
C LYS A 251 12.30 -9.40 11.31
N TYR A 252 11.51 -10.37 11.75
CA TYR A 252 10.40 -10.92 10.98
C TYR A 252 9.07 -10.62 11.68
N GLU A 253 8.21 -9.87 11.02
CA GLU A 253 6.91 -9.48 11.52
C GLU A 253 5.80 -10.18 10.72
N ILE A 254 4.98 -10.95 11.40
CA ILE A 254 3.78 -11.56 10.83
C ILE A 254 2.56 -10.72 11.21
N LEU A 255 1.86 -10.22 10.19
CA LEU A 255 0.74 -9.30 10.36
C LEU A 255 -0.58 -10.09 10.36
N ASN A 256 -1.41 -9.89 11.40
CA ASN A 256 -2.71 -10.53 11.46
C ASN A 256 -3.59 -10.13 10.26
N TYR A 257 -4.48 -11.02 9.86
CA TYR A 257 -5.47 -10.75 8.83
C TYR A 257 -6.36 -9.56 9.23
N ASN A 258 -6.59 -8.63 8.31
CA ASN A 258 -7.51 -7.51 8.54
C ASN A 258 -8.75 -7.65 7.64
N PRO A 259 -9.93 -7.95 8.22
CA PRO A 259 -11.17 -8.15 7.46
C PRO A 259 -11.77 -6.87 6.89
N LEU A 260 -11.31 -5.67 7.28
CA LEU A 260 -11.90 -4.39 6.90
C LEU A 260 -11.68 -4.02 5.42
N ALA A 261 -10.80 -4.71 4.72
CA ALA A 261 -10.51 -4.44 3.30
C ALA A 261 -11.74 -4.58 2.40
N GLN A 262 -12.68 -5.46 2.74
CA GLN A 262 -13.88 -5.72 1.93
C GLN A 262 -14.65 -4.45 1.59
N ALA A 263 -14.81 -3.53 2.55
CA ALA A 263 -15.52 -2.26 2.32
C ALA A 263 -14.89 -1.39 1.21
N LYS A 264 -13.56 -1.50 1.01
CA LYS A 264 -12.87 -0.77 -0.06
C LYS A 264 -13.11 -1.39 -1.43
N TYR A 265 -13.33 -2.71 -1.50
CA TYR A 265 -13.62 -3.39 -2.76
C TYR A 265 -14.96 -2.95 -3.36
N ASP A 266 -15.96 -2.70 -2.50
CA ASP A 266 -17.25 -2.14 -2.95
C ASP A 266 -17.10 -0.75 -3.58
N MET A 267 -16.15 0.07 -3.08
CA MET A 267 -15.87 1.41 -3.60
C MET A 267 -15.18 1.38 -4.97
N VAL A 268 -14.44 0.31 -5.27
CA VAL A 268 -13.64 0.18 -6.48
C VAL A 268 -14.24 -0.77 -7.51
N ASP A 269 -15.46 -1.24 -7.27
CA ASP A 269 -16.20 -2.17 -8.14
C ASP A 269 -15.35 -3.43 -8.48
N LYS A 270 -14.78 -4.04 -7.44
CA LYS A 270 -14.02 -5.27 -7.54
C LYS A 270 -14.58 -6.33 -6.60
N GLU A 271 -14.50 -7.58 -6.99
CA GLU A 271 -14.84 -8.69 -6.12
C GLU A 271 -13.72 -8.91 -5.08
N PHE A 272 -14.11 -9.07 -3.81
CA PHE A 272 -13.20 -9.47 -2.76
C PHE A 272 -12.94 -10.98 -2.81
N CYS A 273 -11.72 -11.42 -2.49
CA CYS A 273 -11.31 -12.82 -2.62
C CYS A 273 -12.07 -13.80 -1.70
N PHE A 274 -12.72 -13.31 -0.66
CA PHE A 274 -13.50 -14.13 0.27
C PHE A 274 -15.00 -13.90 0.10
N LYS A 275 -15.76 -14.94 -0.21
CA LYS A 275 -17.25 -14.89 -0.19
C LYS A 275 -17.78 -14.67 1.23
N ASN A 276 -17.21 -15.41 2.19
CA ASN A 276 -17.44 -15.22 3.61
C ASN A 276 -16.14 -14.71 4.21
N ASN A 277 -16.11 -13.41 4.52
CA ASN A 277 -14.92 -12.75 5.03
C ASN A 277 -14.54 -13.34 6.40
N PRO A 278 -13.38 -14.00 6.54
CA PRO A 278 -12.98 -14.61 7.79
C PRO A 278 -12.69 -13.55 8.86
N PRO A 279 -12.83 -13.89 10.16
CA PRO A 279 -12.41 -12.99 11.24
C PRO A 279 -10.88 -12.91 11.33
N LEU A 280 -10.41 -11.98 12.16
CA LEU A 280 -9.03 -11.94 12.66
C LEU A 280 -8.63 -13.30 13.26
N TYR A 281 -7.38 -13.68 13.14
CA TYR A 281 -6.81 -14.77 13.94
C TYR A 281 -6.79 -14.37 15.42
N SER A 282 -7.12 -15.32 16.30
CA SER A 282 -7.01 -15.15 17.75
C SER A 282 -5.54 -14.99 18.20
N ASP A 283 -5.34 -14.47 19.41
CA ASP A 283 -3.99 -14.34 19.98
C ASP A 283 -3.28 -15.70 20.09
N ASP A 284 -4.01 -16.79 20.36
CA ASP A 284 -3.43 -18.14 20.41
C ASP A 284 -2.94 -18.61 19.04
N GLN A 285 -3.72 -18.33 17.99
CA GLN A 285 -3.32 -18.63 16.62
C GLN A 285 -2.11 -17.77 16.21
N MET A 286 -2.11 -16.48 16.54
CA MET A 286 -0.97 -15.60 16.26
C MET A 286 0.30 -16.05 17.00
N ARG A 287 0.16 -16.52 18.26
CA ARG A 287 1.29 -17.12 19.00
C ARG A 287 1.81 -18.39 18.34
N ALA A 288 0.91 -19.23 17.82
CA ALA A 288 1.32 -20.44 17.11
C ALA A 288 2.09 -20.11 15.83
N PHE A 289 1.62 -19.15 15.02
CA PHE A 289 2.35 -18.67 13.84
C PHE A 289 3.70 -18.04 14.20
N GLY A 290 3.74 -17.23 15.28
CA GLY A 290 4.97 -16.65 15.80
C GLY A 290 6.00 -17.70 16.19
N LYS A 291 5.55 -18.80 16.80
CA LYS A 291 6.43 -19.92 17.14
C LYS A 291 7.04 -20.58 15.89
N ILE A 292 6.24 -20.83 14.85
CA ILE A 292 6.76 -21.35 13.58
C ILE A 292 7.87 -20.45 13.02
N ALA A 293 7.64 -19.13 13.03
CA ALA A 293 8.63 -18.15 12.55
C ALA A 293 9.92 -18.17 13.38
N THR A 294 9.83 -18.39 14.71
CA THR A 294 10.98 -18.37 15.61
C THR A 294 11.79 -19.67 15.58
N ASP A 295 11.12 -20.79 15.37
CA ASP A 295 11.73 -22.14 15.40
C ASP A 295 12.50 -22.46 14.09
N ASN A 296 12.40 -21.62 13.05
CA ASN A 296 13.01 -21.78 11.73
C ASN A 296 13.91 -20.60 11.32
#